data_9aab6f9c009f4cc6daba3636b5bebf63
#
_entry.id   9aab6f9c009f4cc6daba3636b5bebf63
#
_cell.length_a   1.000
_cell.length_b   1.000
_cell.length_c   1.000
_cell.angle_alpha   90.00
_cell.angle_beta   90.00
_cell.angle_gamma   90.00
#
_symmetry.space_group_name_H-M   'P 1'
#
loop_
_entity.id
_entity.type
_entity.pdbx_description
1 polymer ?
#
loop_
_entity_poly.entity_id
_entity_poly.type
_entity_poly.pdbx_seq_one_letter_code
_entity_poly.pdbx_strand_id
1 'polypeptide(L)'
;EPTNGLDPQGIRQIRDLIRLIANQGTTILLASHLLDEVEKVCSHVIVIRNGVTLYQGTVDGITANEGFFELESENLDQLQAALQHFSQIEKIEKDENKLLVYLNDNLAPAELNAHLFKQNITLTHLVKRKHSLEEQFLELTKH
;
A
#
# COMPACT_ATOMS: atom_id res chain seq x y z
N GLU A 1 6.47 -15.71 -16.32
CA GLU A 1 6.08 -14.29 -16.56
C GLU A 1 5.02 -14.18 -17.66
N PRO A 2 3.75 -14.48 -17.37
CA PRO A 2 2.71 -14.60 -18.39
C PRO A 2 2.32 -13.26 -19.04
N THR A 3 2.73 -12.14 -18.46
CA THR A 3 2.41 -10.78 -18.92
C THR A 3 3.58 -10.09 -19.63
N ASN A 4 4.74 -10.75 -19.72
CA ASN A 4 5.92 -10.16 -20.32
C ASN A 4 5.71 -9.93 -21.84
N GLY A 5 6.05 -8.73 -22.30
CA GLY A 5 5.92 -8.32 -23.72
C GLY A 5 4.51 -8.06 -24.22
N LEU A 6 3.52 -8.08 -23.35
CA LEU A 6 2.15 -7.74 -23.69
C LEU A 6 1.87 -6.23 -23.53
N ASP A 7 0.97 -5.73 -24.35
CA ASP A 7 0.39 -4.41 -24.17
C ASP A 7 -0.59 -4.36 -22.98
N PRO A 8 -1.03 -3.19 -22.50
CA PRO A 8 -1.93 -3.08 -21.37
C PRO A 8 -3.26 -3.83 -21.53
N GLN A 9 -3.73 -4.02 -22.76
CA GLN A 9 -4.94 -4.78 -23.01
C GLN A 9 -4.69 -6.28 -22.86
N GLY A 10 -3.57 -6.80 -23.39
CA GLY A 10 -3.15 -8.19 -23.24
C GLY A 10 -2.89 -8.56 -21.79
N ILE A 11 -2.26 -7.67 -21.00
CA ILE A 11 -2.07 -7.88 -19.56
C ILE A 11 -3.41 -8.08 -18.85
N ARG A 12 -4.41 -7.23 -19.15
CA ARG A 12 -5.76 -7.39 -18.58
C ARG A 12 -6.42 -8.71 -18.94
N GLN A 13 -6.33 -9.12 -20.21
CA GLN A 13 -6.89 -10.39 -20.67
C GLN A 13 -6.25 -11.60 -19.98
N ILE A 14 -4.94 -11.61 -19.82
CA ILE A 14 -4.24 -12.68 -19.09
C ILE A 14 -4.65 -12.71 -17.63
N ARG A 15 -4.75 -11.57 -16.98
CA ARG A 15 -5.22 -11.46 -15.59
C ARG A 15 -6.62 -12.04 -15.41
N ASP A 16 -7.55 -11.70 -16.29
CA ASP A 16 -8.93 -12.20 -16.24
C ASP A 16 -8.99 -13.70 -16.49
N LEU A 17 -8.13 -14.21 -17.39
CA LEU A 17 -8.00 -15.65 -17.64
C LEU A 17 -7.45 -16.40 -16.41
N ILE A 18 -6.41 -15.87 -15.76
CA ILE A 18 -5.84 -16.45 -14.52
C ILE A 18 -6.92 -16.53 -13.44
N ARG A 19 -7.68 -15.46 -13.24
CA ARG A 19 -8.79 -15.44 -12.26
C ARG A 19 -9.88 -16.46 -12.61
N LEU A 20 -10.24 -16.56 -13.87
CA LEU A 20 -11.23 -17.54 -14.34
C LEU A 20 -10.80 -18.98 -14.02
N ILE A 21 -9.55 -19.32 -14.33
CA ILE A 21 -8.99 -20.65 -14.08
C ILE A 21 -8.89 -20.93 -12.57
N ALA A 22 -8.44 -19.96 -11.79
CA ALA A 22 -8.35 -20.09 -10.34
C ALA A 22 -9.73 -20.29 -9.69
N ASN A 23 -10.75 -19.59 -10.16
CA ASN A 23 -12.13 -19.75 -9.68
C ASN A 23 -12.74 -21.14 -10.00
N GLN A 24 -12.16 -21.87 -10.92
CA GLN A 24 -12.50 -23.27 -11.21
C GLN A 24 -11.81 -24.28 -10.29
N GLY A 25 -11.07 -23.80 -9.28
CA GLY A 25 -10.37 -24.62 -8.31
C GLY A 25 -8.94 -24.99 -8.68
N THR A 26 -8.37 -24.40 -9.76
CA THR A 26 -6.99 -24.66 -10.17
C THR A 26 -6.03 -23.77 -9.36
N THR A 27 -5.04 -24.39 -8.73
CA THR A 27 -3.92 -23.64 -8.12
C THR A 27 -2.94 -23.19 -9.19
N ILE A 28 -2.64 -21.89 -9.23
CA ILE A 28 -1.74 -21.31 -10.20
C ILE A 28 -0.52 -20.73 -9.47
N LEU A 29 0.67 -21.17 -9.85
CA LEU A 29 1.92 -20.56 -9.43
C LEU A 29 2.49 -19.75 -10.59
N LEU A 30 2.76 -18.46 -10.34
CA LEU A 30 3.38 -17.61 -11.33
C LEU A 30 4.58 -16.86 -10.74
N ALA A 31 5.55 -16.55 -11.59
CA ALA A 31 6.64 -15.64 -11.27
C ALA A 31 6.51 -14.39 -12.16
N SER A 32 6.70 -13.22 -11.58
CA SER A 32 6.63 -11.95 -12.30
C SER A 32 7.51 -10.90 -11.61
N HIS A 33 8.01 -9.97 -12.40
CA HIS A 33 8.66 -8.76 -11.92
C HIS A 33 7.69 -7.56 -11.87
N LEU A 34 6.47 -7.73 -12.39
CA LEU A 34 5.40 -6.72 -12.34
C LEU A 34 4.59 -6.89 -11.05
N LEU A 35 5.10 -6.32 -9.96
CA LEU A 35 4.56 -6.54 -8.61
C LEU A 35 3.14 -5.98 -8.45
N ASP A 36 2.80 -4.91 -9.16
CA ASP A 36 1.43 -4.37 -9.20
C ASP A 36 0.43 -5.34 -9.84
N GLU A 37 0.84 -6.14 -10.83
CA GLU A 37 0.00 -7.18 -11.41
C GLU A 37 -0.10 -8.41 -10.49
N VAL A 38 0.99 -8.78 -9.80
CA VAL A 38 0.96 -9.83 -8.75
C VAL A 38 -0.02 -9.45 -7.65
N GLU A 39 0.01 -8.22 -7.16
CA GLU A 39 -0.91 -7.72 -6.12
C GLU A 39 -2.37 -7.81 -6.54
N LYS A 40 -2.67 -7.55 -7.82
CA LYS A 40 -4.04 -7.61 -8.35
C LYS A 40 -4.58 -9.02 -8.56
N VAL A 41 -3.72 -10.02 -8.75
CA VAL A 41 -4.11 -11.38 -9.20
C VAL A 41 -3.91 -12.44 -8.14
N CYS A 42 -2.83 -12.34 -7.36
CA CYS A 42 -2.43 -13.37 -6.42
C CYS A 42 -3.09 -13.19 -5.05
N SER A 43 -3.48 -14.30 -4.43
CA SER A 43 -3.90 -14.33 -3.03
C SER A 43 -2.72 -14.46 -2.05
N HIS A 44 -1.65 -15.12 -2.49
CA HIS A 44 -0.45 -15.39 -1.70
C HIS A 44 0.80 -15.02 -2.48
N VAL A 45 1.86 -14.74 -1.76
CA VAL A 45 3.16 -14.39 -2.32
C VAL A 45 4.29 -15.04 -1.52
N ILE A 46 5.33 -15.45 -2.23
CA ILE A 46 6.60 -15.89 -1.66
C ILE A 46 7.68 -14.96 -2.21
N VAL A 47 8.39 -14.27 -1.31
CA VAL A 47 9.54 -13.44 -1.67
C VAL A 47 10.81 -14.20 -1.38
N ILE A 48 11.64 -14.40 -2.42
CA ILE A 48 12.88 -15.16 -2.33
C ILE A 48 14.04 -14.27 -2.79
N ARG A 49 15.15 -14.29 -2.04
CA ARG A 49 16.42 -13.64 -2.41
C ARG A 49 17.58 -14.56 -2.09
N ASN A 50 18.47 -14.76 -3.07
CA ASN A 50 19.67 -15.60 -2.91
C ASN A 50 19.36 -17.01 -2.36
N GLY A 51 18.23 -17.61 -2.78
CA GLY A 51 17.79 -18.92 -2.31
C GLY A 51 17.16 -18.96 -0.91
N VAL A 52 17.03 -17.80 -0.25
CA VAL A 52 16.41 -17.69 1.08
C VAL A 52 15.01 -17.07 0.94
N THR A 53 14.02 -17.66 1.60
CA THR A 53 12.67 -17.10 1.68
C THR A 53 12.68 -15.96 2.69
N LEU A 54 12.37 -14.74 2.23
CA LEU A 54 12.25 -13.55 3.05
C LEU A 54 10.83 -13.37 3.59
N TYR A 55 9.82 -13.77 2.80
CA TYR A 55 8.42 -13.72 3.18
C TYR A 55 7.65 -14.85 2.50
N GLN A 56 6.65 -15.39 3.20
CA GLN A 56 5.66 -16.31 2.67
C GLN A 56 4.33 -16.07 3.38
N GLY A 57 3.30 -15.74 2.63
CA GLY A 57 1.97 -15.47 3.20
C GLY A 57 1.01 -14.87 2.18
N THR A 58 -0.07 -14.30 2.68
CA THR A 58 -1.04 -13.60 1.84
C THR A 58 -0.49 -12.26 1.34
N VAL A 59 -0.98 -11.80 0.19
CA VAL A 59 -0.68 -10.45 -0.32
C VAL A 59 -1.16 -9.40 0.67
N ASP A 60 -2.37 -9.55 1.21
CA ASP A 60 -2.86 -8.65 2.26
C ASP A 60 -1.96 -8.68 3.51
N GLY A 61 -1.38 -9.81 3.88
CA GLY A 61 -0.49 -9.93 5.02
C GLY A 61 0.83 -9.17 4.88
N ILE A 62 1.43 -9.17 3.69
CA ILE A 62 2.66 -8.41 3.43
C ILE A 62 2.40 -6.90 3.32
N THR A 63 1.20 -6.51 2.85
CA THR A 63 0.78 -5.10 2.73
C THR A 63 0.01 -4.57 3.95
N ALA A 64 -0.16 -5.40 5.00
CA ALA A 64 -0.98 -5.14 6.18
C ALA A 64 -0.37 -4.18 7.21
N ASN A 65 0.78 -3.57 6.95
CA ASN A 65 1.19 -2.41 7.72
C ASN A 65 0.07 -1.36 7.67
N GLU A 66 -0.17 -0.66 8.78
CA GLU A 66 -1.32 0.25 8.97
C GLU A 66 -1.49 1.30 7.86
N GLY A 67 -0.51 1.36 6.96
CA GLY A 67 -0.49 2.24 5.81
C GLY A 67 -0.10 3.67 6.20
N PHE A 68 -0.54 4.60 5.38
CA PHE A 68 -0.29 6.02 5.63
C PHE A 68 -1.47 6.87 5.13
N PHE A 69 -1.58 8.08 5.65
CA PHE A 69 -2.48 9.08 5.12
C PHE A 69 -1.76 10.04 4.19
N GLU A 70 -2.39 10.40 3.08
CA GLU A 70 -2.07 11.59 2.31
C GLU A 70 -3.02 12.70 2.78
N LEU A 71 -2.45 13.78 3.31
CA LEU A 71 -3.19 14.91 3.88
C LEU A 71 -2.78 16.21 3.22
N GLU A 72 -3.77 17.04 2.90
CA GLU A 72 -3.56 18.42 2.49
C GLU A 72 -4.44 19.35 3.31
N SER A 73 -3.94 20.57 3.55
CA SER A 73 -4.67 21.68 4.16
C SER A 73 -4.09 23.00 3.68
N GLU A 74 -4.79 24.10 3.92
CA GLU A 74 -4.30 25.44 3.59
C GLU A 74 -2.99 25.81 4.33
N ASN A 75 -2.77 25.23 5.51
CA ASN A 75 -1.57 25.45 6.32
C ASN A 75 -0.95 24.11 6.75
N LEU A 76 0.05 23.65 6.01
CA LEU A 76 0.73 22.37 6.28
C LEU A 76 1.53 22.39 7.59
N ASP A 77 2.08 23.51 7.99
CA ASP A 77 2.88 23.61 9.23
C ASP A 77 1.98 23.48 10.47
N GLN A 78 0.81 24.09 10.44
CA GLN A 78 -0.22 23.92 11.48
C GLN A 78 -0.74 22.49 11.52
N LEU A 79 -0.98 21.88 10.35
CA LEU A 79 -1.39 20.49 10.24
C LEU A 79 -0.34 19.55 10.82
N GLN A 80 0.94 19.74 10.47
CA GLN A 80 2.03 18.92 10.96
C GLN A 80 2.17 19.01 12.48
N ALA A 81 2.06 20.23 13.06
CA ALA A 81 2.11 20.42 14.50
C ALA A 81 0.99 19.69 15.24
N ALA A 82 -0.23 19.73 14.70
CA ALA A 82 -1.39 19.02 15.27
C ALA A 82 -1.22 17.50 15.23
N LEU A 83 -0.63 16.98 14.17
CA LEU A 83 -0.42 15.53 14.00
C LEU A 83 0.60 14.93 14.97
N GLN A 84 1.54 15.71 15.50
CA GLN A 84 2.55 15.24 16.47
C GLN A 84 1.94 14.73 17.79
N HIS A 85 0.70 15.05 18.08
CA HIS A 85 0.00 14.62 19.30
C HIS A 85 -0.67 13.23 19.19
N PHE A 86 -0.65 12.62 18.01
CA PHE A 86 -1.21 11.28 17.80
C PHE A 86 -0.17 10.19 18.05
N SER A 87 -0.44 9.32 19.01
CA SER A 87 0.44 8.18 19.34
C SER A 87 0.49 7.12 18.24
N GLN A 88 -0.53 7.07 17.38
CA GLN A 88 -0.62 6.14 16.25
C GLN A 88 0.20 6.56 15.04
N ILE A 89 0.82 7.75 15.09
CA ILE A 89 1.67 8.26 14.00
C ILE A 89 3.11 7.94 14.30
N GLU A 90 3.75 7.19 13.40
CA GLU A 90 5.16 6.84 13.48
C GLU A 90 6.05 7.93 12.87
N LYS A 91 5.66 8.44 11.70
CA LYS A 91 6.48 9.35 10.91
C LYS A 91 5.62 10.27 10.06
N ILE A 92 6.08 11.49 9.86
CA ILE A 92 5.47 12.46 8.95
C ILE A 92 6.53 12.93 7.96
N GLU A 93 6.22 12.81 6.68
CA GLU A 93 7.04 13.31 5.58
C GLU A 93 6.28 14.39 4.82
N LYS A 94 7.00 15.43 4.38
CA LYS A 94 6.44 16.46 3.51
C LYS A 94 6.77 16.14 2.06
N ASP A 95 5.73 16.04 1.22
CA ASP A 95 5.83 15.79 -0.21
C ASP A 95 5.08 16.90 -0.96
N GLU A 96 5.85 17.87 -1.48
CA GLU A 96 5.31 19.08 -2.12
C GLU A 96 4.27 19.79 -1.26
N ASN A 97 2.98 19.70 -1.64
CA ASN A 97 1.86 20.36 -0.98
C ASN A 97 1.05 19.44 -0.06
N LYS A 98 1.55 18.26 0.26
CA LYS A 98 0.87 17.28 1.11
C LYS A 98 1.80 16.72 2.19
N LEU A 99 1.19 16.16 3.23
CA LEU A 99 1.88 15.37 4.24
C LEU A 99 1.57 13.89 4.02
N LEU A 100 2.62 13.06 4.03
CA LEU A 100 2.55 11.61 4.11
C LEU A 100 2.72 11.22 5.58
N VAL A 101 1.67 10.65 6.17
CA VAL A 101 1.58 10.37 7.61
C VAL A 101 1.53 8.86 7.81
N TYR A 102 2.67 8.27 8.17
CA TYR A 102 2.83 6.83 8.37
C TYR A 102 2.34 6.43 9.76
N LEU A 103 1.64 5.31 9.80
CA LEU A 103 0.98 4.81 11.00
C LEU A 103 1.68 3.59 11.57
N ASN A 104 1.79 3.53 12.88
CA ASN A 104 2.22 2.33 13.64
C ASN A 104 1.06 1.57 14.26
N ASP A 105 -0.14 2.15 14.26
CA ASP A 105 -1.36 1.54 14.79
C ASP A 105 -2.58 2.05 14.00
N ASN A 106 -3.70 1.37 14.16
CA ASN A 106 -4.90 1.69 13.40
C ASN A 106 -5.46 3.06 13.84
N LEU A 107 -5.62 3.93 12.86
CA LEU A 107 -6.29 5.22 13.00
C LEU A 107 -7.35 5.35 11.91
N ALA A 108 -8.60 5.57 12.31
CA ALA A 108 -9.68 5.75 11.36
C ALA A 108 -9.61 7.15 10.71
N PRO A 109 -9.82 7.28 9.38
CA PRO A 109 -9.85 8.59 8.72
C PRO A 109 -10.85 9.55 9.34
N ALA A 110 -12.01 9.05 9.74
CA ALA A 110 -13.06 9.87 10.38
C ALA A 110 -12.63 10.41 11.74
N GLU A 111 -11.93 9.61 12.53
CA GLU A 111 -11.41 10.02 13.85
C GLU A 111 -10.36 11.12 13.69
N LEU A 112 -9.41 10.91 12.77
CA LEU A 112 -8.37 11.89 12.45
C LEU A 112 -9.00 13.22 12.00
N ASN A 113 -9.93 13.15 11.04
CA ASN A 113 -10.59 14.35 10.51
C ASN A 113 -11.40 15.11 11.60
N ALA A 114 -12.14 14.39 12.43
CA ALA A 114 -12.90 15.00 13.53
C ALA A 114 -12.00 15.68 14.56
N HIS A 115 -10.85 15.09 14.87
CA HIS A 115 -9.87 15.67 15.79
C HIS A 115 -9.25 16.94 15.24
N LEU A 116 -8.80 16.93 13.98
CA LEU A 116 -8.21 18.09 13.31
C LEU A 116 -9.23 19.23 13.15
N PHE A 117 -10.47 18.90 12.83
CA PHE A 117 -11.55 19.89 12.71
C PHE A 117 -11.82 20.61 14.04
N LYS A 118 -11.77 19.91 15.19
CA LYS A 118 -11.89 20.52 16.53
C LYS A 118 -10.76 21.51 16.82
N GLN A 119 -9.61 21.38 16.15
CA GLN A 119 -8.48 22.31 16.25
C GLN A 119 -8.51 23.41 15.19
N ASN A 120 -9.65 23.59 14.51
CA ASN A 120 -9.86 24.54 13.41
C ASN A 120 -8.93 24.25 12.18
N ILE A 121 -8.59 23.00 11.97
CA ILE A 121 -7.83 22.57 10.79
C ILE A 121 -8.80 21.87 9.85
N THR A 122 -9.02 22.46 8.68
CA THR A 122 -9.81 21.87 7.60
C THR A 122 -8.89 21.16 6.62
N LEU A 123 -9.13 19.87 6.41
CA LEU A 123 -8.44 19.11 5.39
C LEU A 123 -9.09 19.35 4.02
N THR A 124 -8.28 19.63 3.02
CA THR A 124 -8.68 19.70 1.60
C THR A 124 -8.51 18.37 0.91
N HIS A 125 -7.67 17.48 1.47
CA HIS A 125 -7.45 16.12 1.00
C HIS A 125 -7.19 15.19 2.19
N LEU A 126 -7.85 14.02 2.19
CA LEU A 126 -7.65 12.96 3.18
C LEU A 126 -7.86 11.61 2.50
N VAL A 127 -6.79 10.89 2.26
CA VAL A 127 -6.83 9.54 1.69
C VAL A 127 -5.97 8.61 2.53
N LYS A 128 -6.53 7.47 2.96
CA LYS A 128 -5.75 6.38 3.58
C LYS A 128 -5.23 5.46 2.47
N ARG A 129 -3.91 5.28 2.40
CA ARG A 129 -3.21 4.39 1.48
C ARG A 129 -2.67 3.19 2.21
N LYS A 130 -2.71 2.04 1.55
CA LYS A 130 -1.93 0.86 1.96
C LYS A 130 -0.55 0.95 1.29
N HIS A 131 0.44 0.31 1.91
CA HIS A 131 1.71 0.08 1.22
C HIS A 131 1.49 -0.88 0.04
N SER A 132 2.14 -0.59 -1.08
CA SER A 132 2.13 -1.48 -2.23
C SER A 132 3.02 -2.70 -2.00
N LEU A 133 2.75 -3.80 -2.72
CA LEU A 133 3.64 -4.97 -2.72
C LEU A 133 5.06 -4.60 -3.16
N GLU A 134 5.20 -3.64 -4.09
CA GLU A 134 6.50 -3.15 -4.55
C GLU A 134 7.28 -2.45 -3.44
N GLU A 135 6.65 -1.56 -2.66
CA GLU A 135 7.29 -0.90 -1.51
C GLU A 135 7.75 -1.91 -0.47
N GLN A 136 6.90 -2.88 -0.12
CA GLN A 136 7.24 -3.93 0.83
C GLN A 136 8.36 -4.85 0.32
N PHE A 137 8.34 -5.19 -0.96
CA PHE A 137 9.40 -5.96 -1.60
C PHE A 137 10.75 -5.24 -1.54
N LEU A 138 10.77 -3.96 -1.87
CA LEU A 138 11.98 -3.14 -1.79
C LEU A 138 12.52 -3.04 -0.36
N GLU A 139 11.63 -2.90 0.62
CA GLU A 139 12.03 -2.86 2.03
C GLU A 139 12.64 -4.18 2.50
N LEU A 140 12.01 -5.32 2.20
CA LEU A 140 12.52 -6.65 2.51
C LEU A 140 13.85 -6.97 1.83
N THR A 141 14.12 -6.35 0.68
CA THR A 141 15.31 -6.63 -0.13
C THR A 141 16.44 -5.60 0.03
N LYS A 142 16.30 -4.58 0.88
CA LYS A 142 17.32 -3.55 1.12
C LYS A 142 18.57 -4.02 1.87
N HIS A 143 18.57 -5.24 2.46
CA HIS A 143 19.67 -5.79 3.28
C HIS A 143 20.41 -6.92 2.63
#